data_3550b29159268880cd114a92cba0c609
#
_entry.id   3550b29159268880cd114a92cba0c609
#
_cell.length_a   1.000
_cell.length_b   1.000
_cell.length_c   1.000
_cell.angle_alpha   90.00
_cell.angle_beta   90.00
_cell.angle_gamma   90.00
#
_symmetry.space_group_name_H-M   'P 1'
#
loop_
_entity.id
_entity.type
_entity.pdbx_description
1 polymer ?
#
loop_
_entity_poly.entity_id
_entity_poly.type
_entity_poly.pdbx_seq_one_letter_code
_entity_poly.pdbx_strand_id
1 'polypeptide(L)'
;MSRRIPTAEVEAAAPETAEATADAAPRTPPPRAPGLWNYAHTAVAWPLVALYTVLMGTLSLACSPFDPRGRLQHRCASTWSRMIARTALLDVSVRGAEHLREGESYVFLSTHQSWMDIPVMLGYLPAQLRIAAKREVFLLPFLGWHMRRSGQIPINRGSTAESIESLRRAARLLGGGVSAFLFPEGTRTRDGSLQPLKKGGFRLA
;
A
#
# COMPACT_ATOMS: atom_id res chain seq x y z
N MET A 1 -33.50 24.58 -14.99
CA MET A 1 -33.10 23.94 -16.28
C MET A 1 -32.16 22.79 -15.92
N SER A 2 -32.72 21.59 -15.80
CA SER A 2 -31.98 20.37 -15.46
C SER A 2 -31.38 19.77 -16.73
N ARG A 3 -30.05 19.75 -16.85
CA ARG A 3 -29.36 19.05 -17.95
C ARG A 3 -29.28 17.57 -17.62
N ARG A 4 -30.04 16.75 -18.30
CA ARG A 4 -29.88 15.29 -18.28
C ARG A 4 -28.57 14.93 -18.99
N ILE A 5 -27.74 14.16 -18.31
CA ILE A 5 -26.54 13.53 -18.88
C ILE A 5 -27.02 12.35 -19.73
N PRO A 6 -26.58 12.20 -21.00
CA PRO A 6 -26.95 11.06 -21.84
C PRO A 6 -26.27 9.79 -21.26
N THR A 7 -27.07 8.78 -20.97
CA THR A 7 -26.63 7.41 -20.71
C THR A 7 -26.06 6.83 -22.00
N ALA A 8 -24.75 6.70 -22.09
CA ALA A 8 -24.11 5.87 -23.09
C ALA A 8 -24.47 4.42 -22.80
N GLU A 9 -25.19 3.76 -23.68
CA GLU A 9 -25.37 2.32 -23.70
C GLU A 9 -24.00 1.69 -23.91
N VAL A 10 -23.47 1.06 -22.84
CA VAL A 10 -22.33 0.17 -22.94
C VAL A 10 -22.90 -1.15 -23.44
N GLU A 11 -22.77 -1.38 -24.74
CA GLU A 11 -23.02 -2.67 -25.36
C GLU A 11 -22.08 -3.69 -24.72
N ALA A 12 -22.66 -4.54 -23.86
CA ALA A 12 -21.93 -5.62 -23.20
C ALA A 12 -21.56 -6.66 -24.28
N ALA A 13 -20.34 -6.56 -24.78
CA ALA A 13 -19.72 -7.67 -25.52
C ALA A 13 -19.75 -8.89 -24.61
N ALA A 14 -20.46 -9.94 -25.02
CA ALA A 14 -20.48 -11.21 -24.34
C ALA A 14 -19.03 -11.70 -24.16
N PRO A 15 -18.67 -12.25 -22.98
CA PRO A 15 -17.35 -12.83 -22.82
C PRO A 15 -17.27 -14.03 -23.76
N GLU A 16 -16.48 -13.90 -24.83
CA GLU A 16 -15.92 -15.06 -25.50
C GLU A 16 -15.30 -15.93 -24.41
N THR A 17 -15.74 -17.17 -24.34
CA THR A 17 -15.21 -18.19 -23.43
C THR A 17 -13.75 -18.38 -23.77
N ALA A 18 -12.90 -17.53 -23.21
CA ALA A 18 -11.49 -17.83 -23.09
C ALA A 18 -11.37 -18.98 -22.08
N GLU A 19 -11.46 -20.20 -22.57
CA GLU A 19 -10.73 -21.30 -21.98
C GLU A 19 -9.26 -20.91 -22.02
N ALA A 20 -8.89 -20.07 -21.05
CA ALA A 20 -7.51 -19.81 -20.74
C ALA A 20 -6.92 -21.16 -20.37
N THR A 21 -6.20 -21.74 -21.31
CA THR A 21 -5.17 -22.71 -21.02
C THR A 21 -4.44 -22.17 -19.80
N ALA A 22 -4.64 -22.83 -18.67
CA ALA A 22 -3.87 -22.64 -17.45
C ALA A 22 -2.45 -23.15 -17.77
N ASP A 23 -1.77 -22.41 -18.63
CA ASP A 23 -0.36 -22.56 -18.89
C ASP A 23 0.29 -22.21 -17.54
N ALA A 24 0.79 -23.26 -16.88
CA ALA A 24 1.31 -23.19 -15.53
C ALA A 24 2.37 -22.08 -15.52
N ALA A 25 2.06 -20.98 -14.86
CA ALA A 25 3.02 -19.89 -14.66
C ALA A 25 4.35 -20.52 -14.23
N PRO A 26 5.49 -20.14 -14.82
CA PRO A 26 6.76 -20.78 -14.55
C PRO A 26 6.98 -20.80 -13.05
N ARG A 27 7.03 -22.01 -12.47
CA ARG A 27 7.25 -22.18 -11.03
C ARG A 27 8.59 -21.54 -10.71
N THR A 28 8.56 -20.49 -9.93
CA THR A 28 9.79 -19.86 -9.45
C THR A 28 10.63 -20.95 -8.79
N PRO A 29 11.90 -21.11 -9.17
CA PRO A 29 12.77 -22.10 -8.53
C PRO A 29 12.80 -21.86 -7.02
N PRO A 30 12.93 -22.93 -6.22
CA PRO A 30 12.99 -22.78 -4.75
C PRO A 30 14.10 -21.78 -4.38
N PRO A 31 13.87 -20.94 -3.36
CA PRO A 31 14.86 -19.97 -2.94
C PRO A 31 16.16 -20.68 -2.59
N ARG A 32 17.27 -20.19 -3.15
CA ARG A 32 18.60 -20.69 -2.80
C ARG A 32 18.85 -20.47 -1.31
N ALA A 33 19.56 -21.41 -0.67
CA ALA A 33 19.98 -21.23 0.72
C ALA A 33 20.75 -19.90 0.87
N PRO A 34 20.47 -19.11 1.91
CA PRO A 34 21.13 -17.83 2.12
C PRO A 34 22.63 -18.03 2.34
N GLY A 35 23.46 -17.36 1.56
CA GLY A 35 24.92 -17.35 1.74
C GLY A 35 25.35 -16.43 2.89
N LEU A 36 26.62 -16.48 3.27
CA LEU A 36 27.22 -15.65 4.31
C LEU A 36 26.96 -14.15 4.11
N TRP A 37 26.99 -13.69 2.86
CA TRP A 37 26.65 -12.32 2.48
C TRP A 37 25.26 -11.92 2.94
N ASN A 38 24.26 -12.79 2.78
CA ASN A 38 22.88 -12.49 3.15
C ASN A 38 22.73 -12.33 4.66
N TYR A 39 23.45 -13.13 5.45
CA TYR A 39 23.47 -12.98 6.90
C TYR A 39 24.14 -11.69 7.33
N ALA A 40 25.32 -11.37 6.77
CA ALA A 40 26.03 -10.12 7.06
C ALA A 40 25.19 -8.89 6.67
N HIS A 41 24.59 -8.89 5.48
CA HIS A 41 23.69 -7.83 5.03
C HIS A 41 22.49 -7.68 5.97
N THR A 42 21.84 -8.78 6.34
CA THR A 42 20.68 -8.76 7.24
C THR A 42 21.05 -8.21 8.62
N ALA A 43 22.20 -8.59 9.15
CA ALA A 43 22.70 -8.10 10.44
C ALA A 43 22.93 -6.58 10.48
N VAL A 44 23.25 -5.97 9.33
CA VAL A 44 23.40 -4.52 9.19
C VAL A 44 22.05 -3.85 8.84
N ALA A 45 21.26 -4.47 7.97
CA ALA A 45 20.02 -3.89 7.47
C ALA A 45 18.98 -3.67 8.58
N TRP A 46 18.80 -4.63 9.48
CA TRP A 46 17.79 -4.51 10.55
C TRP A 46 18.05 -3.38 11.54
N PRO A 47 19.28 -3.19 12.09
CA PRO A 47 19.60 -2.01 12.91
C PRO A 47 19.38 -0.69 12.15
N LEU A 48 19.73 -0.61 10.87
CA LEU A 48 19.48 0.57 10.04
C LEU A 48 17.99 0.85 9.88
N VAL A 49 17.20 -0.17 9.58
CA VAL A 49 15.72 -0.02 9.48
C VAL A 49 15.12 0.44 10.81
N ALA A 50 15.60 -0.11 11.95
CA ALA A 50 15.18 0.35 13.26
C ALA A 50 15.54 1.82 13.50
N LEU A 51 16.77 2.21 13.18
CA LEU A 51 17.25 3.61 13.27
C LEU A 51 16.39 4.54 12.41
N TYR A 52 16.14 4.18 11.13
CA TYR A 52 15.29 4.96 10.23
C TYR A 52 13.87 5.11 10.76
N THR A 53 13.33 4.05 11.37
CA THR A 53 11.98 4.05 11.96
C THR A 53 11.90 5.03 13.13
N VAL A 54 12.89 5.03 14.02
CA VAL A 54 12.96 5.98 15.13
C VAL A 54 13.12 7.40 14.63
N LEU A 55 14.06 7.67 13.73
CA LEU A 55 14.34 9.01 13.23
C LEU A 55 13.16 9.59 12.45
N MET A 56 12.65 8.87 11.46
CA MET A 56 11.56 9.35 10.62
C MET A 56 10.22 9.36 11.36
N GLY A 57 10.01 8.41 12.27
CA GLY A 57 8.85 8.39 13.16
C GLY A 57 8.83 9.59 14.10
N THR A 58 9.93 9.89 14.75
CA THR A 58 10.07 11.07 15.64
C THR A 58 9.87 12.37 14.86
N LEU A 59 10.53 12.52 13.70
CA LEU A 59 10.38 13.70 12.86
C LEU A 59 8.93 13.89 12.41
N SER A 60 8.28 12.81 11.97
CA SER A 60 6.88 12.82 11.57
C SER A 60 5.95 13.24 12.73
N LEU A 61 6.19 12.73 13.93
CA LEU A 61 5.40 13.10 15.11
C LEU A 61 5.63 14.56 15.50
N ALA A 62 6.85 15.06 15.44
CA ALA A 62 7.18 16.46 15.69
C ALA A 62 6.52 17.41 14.69
N CYS A 63 6.43 17.02 13.41
CA CYS A 63 5.75 17.82 12.38
C CYS A 63 4.21 17.74 12.47
N SER A 64 3.67 16.74 13.14
CA SER A 64 2.23 16.41 13.11
C SER A 64 1.31 17.56 13.58
N PRO A 65 1.64 18.41 14.59
CA PRO A 65 0.80 19.52 14.98
C PRO A 65 0.66 20.61 13.90
N PHE A 66 1.65 20.71 13.02
CA PHE A 66 1.74 21.73 11.96
C PHE A 66 1.29 21.20 10.59
N ASP A 67 0.82 19.94 10.52
CA ASP A 67 0.52 19.24 9.27
C ASP A 67 -0.90 18.63 9.27
N PRO A 68 -1.96 19.45 9.28
CA PRO A 68 -3.33 18.95 9.37
C PRO A 68 -3.75 18.05 8.20
N ARG A 69 -3.08 18.19 7.05
CA ARG A 69 -3.32 17.33 5.86
C ARG A 69 -2.41 16.12 5.77
N GLY A 70 -1.45 15.98 6.69
CA GLY A 70 -0.50 14.86 6.72
C GLY A 70 0.46 14.80 5.53
N ARG A 71 0.77 15.93 4.89
CA ARG A 71 1.70 16.00 3.75
C ARG A 71 3.16 15.83 4.19
N LEU A 72 3.56 16.51 5.24
CA LEU A 72 4.91 16.35 5.82
C LEU A 72 5.09 14.95 6.40
N GLN A 73 4.08 14.44 7.09
CA GLN A 73 4.07 13.08 7.62
C GLN A 73 4.21 12.05 6.48
N HIS A 74 3.53 12.26 5.35
CA HIS A 74 3.67 11.40 4.18
C HIS A 74 5.09 11.49 3.57
N ARG A 75 5.69 12.70 3.51
CA ARG A 75 7.09 12.86 3.08
C ARG A 75 8.07 12.10 3.98
N CYS A 76 7.87 12.13 5.29
CA CYS A 76 8.67 11.32 6.22
C CYS A 76 8.52 9.82 5.93
N ALA A 77 7.28 9.33 5.73
CA ALA A 77 7.01 7.95 5.37
C ALA A 77 7.64 7.56 4.03
N SER A 78 7.52 8.41 3.01
CA SER A 78 8.12 8.19 1.68
C SER A 78 9.65 8.15 1.76
N THR A 79 10.28 9.04 2.52
CA THR A 79 11.72 9.05 2.74
C THR A 79 12.17 7.78 3.47
N TRP A 80 11.51 7.43 4.56
CA TRP A 80 11.72 6.19 5.30
C TRP A 80 11.65 4.96 4.39
N SER A 81 10.63 4.90 3.54
CA SER A 81 10.41 3.82 2.59
C SER A 81 11.53 3.70 1.55
N ARG A 82 11.98 4.82 1.00
CA ARG A 82 13.12 4.84 0.06
C ARG A 82 14.43 4.42 0.72
N MET A 83 14.65 4.80 1.98
CA MET A 83 15.82 4.36 2.75
C MET A 83 15.79 2.84 2.93
N ILE A 84 14.65 2.25 3.28
CA ILE A 84 14.48 0.79 3.38
C ILE A 84 14.72 0.11 2.03
N ALA A 85 14.11 0.58 0.95
CA ALA A 85 14.27 -0.01 -0.37
C ALA A 85 15.75 0.00 -0.81
N ARG A 86 16.47 1.11 -0.57
CA ARG A 86 17.91 1.19 -0.85
C ARG A 86 18.74 0.24 0.03
N THR A 87 18.43 0.15 1.32
CA THR A 87 19.09 -0.79 2.23
C THR A 87 18.83 -2.23 1.81
N ALA A 88 17.64 -2.53 1.29
CA ALA A 88 17.30 -3.84 0.73
C ALA A 88 17.85 -4.07 -0.70
N LEU A 89 18.63 -3.13 -1.24
CA LEU A 89 19.22 -3.18 -2.59
C LEU A 89 18.16 -3.37 -3.70
N LEU A 90 16.97 -2.80 -3.52
CA LEU A 90 15.91 -2.87 -4.52
C LEU A 90 16.13 -1.81 -5.60
N ASP A 91 16.10 -2.24 -6.84
CA ASP A 91 15.93 -1.38 -8.01
C ASP A 91 14.44 -1.26 -8.31
N VAL A 92 13.91 -0.04 -8.24
CA VAL A 92 12.47 0.22 -8.36
C VAL A 92 12.21 1.16 -9.54
N SER A 93 11.45 0.67 -10.50
CA SER A 93 10.93 1.47 -11.61
C SER A 93 9.40 1.57 -11.52
N VAL A 94 8.87 2.77 -11.79
CA VAL A 94 7.41 3.02 -11.83
C VAL A 94 7.02 3.32 -13.27
N ARG A 95 6.02 2.62 -13.78
CA ARG A 95 5.44 2.85 -15.12
C ARG A 95 3.97 3.20 -14.96
N GLY A 96 3.44 4.04 -15.85
CA GLY A 96 2.04 4.47 -15.79
C GLY A 96 1.77 5.60 -14.79
N ALA A 97 2.80 6.14 -14.13
CA ALA A 97 2.65 7.28 -13.21
C ALA A 97 2.11 8.53 -13.91
N GLU A 98 2.31 8.66 -15.20
CA GLU A 98 1.80 9.71 -16.09
C GLU A 98 0.28 9.74 -16.19
N HIS A 99 -0.40 8.65 -15.85
CA HIS A 99 -1.88 8.58 -15.81
C HIS A 99 -2.47 9.17 -14.52
N LEU A 100 -1.62 9.45 -13.51
CA LEU A 100 -2.06 10.06 -12.27
C LEU A 100 -2.07 11.57 -12.38
N ARG A 101 -3.21 12.20 -12.12
CA ARG A 101 -3.36 13.65 -12.14
C ARG A 101 -3.06 14.23 -10.77
N GLU A 102 -2.30 15.31 -10.74
CA GLU A 102 -1.98 16.00 -9.49
C GLU A 102 -3.26 16.57 -8.84
N GLY A 103 -3.38 16.40 -7.54
CA GLY A 103 -4.54 16.87 -6.76
C GLY A 103 -5.75 15.94 -6.79
N GLU A 104 -5.77 14.91 -7.64
CA GLU A 104 -6.82 13.89 -7.63
C GLU A 104 -6.57 12.83 -6.56
N SER A 105 -7.65 12.17 -6.16
CA SER A 105 -7.62 11.10 -5.16
C SER A 105 -8.00 9.78 -5.82
N TYR A 106 -7.25 8.73 -5.50
CA TYR A 106 -7.38 7.41 -6.09
C TYR A 106 -7.55 6.34 -5.03
N VAL A 107 -8.12 5.22 -5.40
CA VAL A 107 -8.08 3.97 -4.64
C VAL A 107 -7.17 3.00 -5.38
N PHE A 108 -5.96 2.83 -4.85
CA PHE A 108 -5.00 1.89 -5.40
C PHE A 108 -5.24 0.49 -4.83
N LEU A 109 -5.39 -0.48 -5.70
CA LEU A 109 -5.49 -1.89 -5.36
C LEU A 109 -4.30 -2.62 -5.97
N SER A 110 -3.59 -3.39 -5.16
CA SER A 110 -2.39 -4.12 -5.59
C SER A 110 -2.40 -5.54 -5.07
N THR A 111 -1.74 -6.44 -5.78
CA THR A 111 -1.37 -7.76 -5.27
C THR A 111 -0.38 -7.63 -4.11
N HIS A 112 -0.36 -8.62 -3.20
CA HIS A 112 0.49 -8.59 -2.02
C HIS A 112 1.42 -9.80 -1.98
N GLN A 113 2.67 -9.58 -2.34
CA GLN A 113 3.67 -10.63 -2.46
C GLN A 113 4.78 -10.54 -1.40
N SER A 114 5.13 -9.33 -0.98
CA SER A 114 6.30 -9.09 -0.13
C SER A 114 6.02 -8.11 1.01
N TRP A 115 6.88 -8.14 2.03
CA TRP A 115 6.99 -7.07 3.01
C TRP A 115 7.44 -5.76 2.38
N MET A 116 8.15 -5.83 1.26
CA MET A 116 8.68 -4.67 0.54
C MET A 116 7.63 -3.93 -0.28
N ASP A 117 6.44 -4.51 -0.50
CA ASP A 117 5.37 -3.85 -1.26
C ASP A 117 5.00 -2.50 -0.64
N ILE A 118 4.90 -2.43 0.71
CA ILE A 118 4.55 -1.19 1.41
C ILE A 118 5.63 -0.12 1.25
N PRO A 119 6.93 -0.39 1.53
CA PRO A 119 8.00 0.56 1.24
C PRO A 119 8.07 0.99 -0.22
N VAL A 120 7.89 0.07 -1.17
CA VAL A 120 7.91 0.40 -2.59
C VAL A 120 6.77 1.36 -2.93
N MET A 121 5.54 1.06 -2.54
CA MET A 121 4.39 1.90 -2.87
C MET A 121 4.47 3.28 -2.19
N LEU A 122 4.80 3.34 -0.89
CA LEU A 122 4.95 4.62 -0.18
C LEU A 122 6.11 5.48 -0.68
N GLY A 123 7.19 4.83 -1.09
CA GLY A 123 8.41 5.52 -1.49
C GLY A 123 8.38 6.04 -2.92
N TYR A 124 7.71 5.37 -3.83
CA TYR A 124 7.89 5.59 -5.26
C TYR A 124 6.62 5.96 -6.01
N LEU A 125 5.42 5.70 -5.46
CA LEU A 125 4.18 6.15 -6.08
C LEU A 125 4.00 7.66 -5.86
N PRO A 126 3.76 8.46 -6.91
CA PRO A 126 3.62 9.93 -6.81
C PRO A 126 2.20 10.31 -6.32
N ALA A 127 1.80 9.82 -5.15
CA ALA A 127 0.50 10.08 -4.54
C ALA A 127 0.60 10.12 -3.01
N GLN A 128 -0.20 10.95 -2.37
CA GLN A 128 -0.30 10.96 -0.91
C GLN A 128 -1.16 9.80 -0.44
N LEU A 129 -0.55 8.74 0.06
CA LEU A 129 -1.22 7.48 0.37
C LEU A 129 -1.67 7.37 1.83
N ARG A 130 -2.83 6.72 2.02
CA ARG A 130 -3.29 6.15 3.28
C ARG A 130 -3.39 4.64 3.09
N ILE A 131 -2.53 3.91 3.79
CA ILE A 131 -2.41 2.46 3.63
C ILE A 131 -3.32 1.74 4.61
N ALA A 132 -4.04 0.74 4.13
CA ALA A 132 -4.76 -0.20 4.96
C ALA A 132 -3.79 -1.25 5.53
N ALA A 133 -3.59 -1.21 6.83
CA ALA A 133 -2.65 -2.09 7.52
C ALA A 133 -3.31 -2.82 8.70
N LYS A 134 -2.72 -3.95 9.08
CA LYS A 134 -3.18 -4.76 10.22
C LYS A 134 -3.14 -3.94 11.51
N ARG A 135 -4.21 -4.00 12.30
CA ARG A 135 -4.39 -3.21 13.53
C ARG A 135 -3.19 -3.31 14.50
N GLU A 136 -2.56 -4.47 14.59
CA GLU A 136 -1.44 -4.73 15.50
C GLU A 136 -0.19 -3.91 15.14
N VAL A 137 -0.01 -3.54 13.86
CA VAL A 137 1.12 -2.68 13.44
C VAL A 137 1.03 -1.29 14.07
N PHE A 138 -0.18 -0.83 14.39
CA PHE A 138 -0.40 0.45 15.06
C PHE A 138 0.01 0.46 16.55
N LEU A 139 0.37 -0.71 17.12
CA LEU A 139 0.87 -0.82 18.48
C LEU A 139 2.39 -0.63 18.56
N LEU A 140 3.09 -0.73 17.42
CA LEU A 140 4.55 -0.59 17.39
C LEU A 140 4.96 0.85 17.74
N PRO A 141 5.97 1.03 18.60
CA PRO A 141 6.51 2.36 18.90
C PRO A 141 6.98 3.07 17.62
N PHE A 142 6.93 4.39 17.61
CA PHE A 142 7.28 5.29 16.50
C PHE A 142 6.48 5.02 15.22
N LEU A 143 6.56 3.82 14.65
CA LEU A 143 5.82 3.45 13.44
C LEU A 143 4.30 3.53 13.66
N GLY A 144 3.78 2.86 14.69
CA GLY A 144 2.35 2.84 14.99
C GLY A 144 1.82 4.21 15.42
N TRP A 145 2.60 4.98 16.16
CA TRP A 145 2.25 6.35 16.55
C TRP A 145 2.17 7.26 15.31
N HIS A 146 3.17 7.17 14.41
CA HIS A 146 3.13 7.84 13.12
C HIS A 146 1.89 7.44 12.33
N MET A 147 1.60 6.14 12.19
CA MET A 147 0.46 5.63 11.42
C MET A 147 -0.88 6.16 11.94
N ARG A 148 -1.05 6.24 13.26
CA ARG A 148 -2.27 6.82 13.88
C ARG A 148 -2.41 8.30 13.58
N ARG A 149 -1.33 9.05 13.72
CA ARG A 149 -1.34 10.52 13.51
C ARG A 149 -1.46 10.89 12.04
N SER A 150 -0.87 10.10 11.14
CA SER A 150 -0.92 10.33 9.70
C SER A 150 -2.20 9.81 9.02
N GLY A 151 -3.16 9.28 9.78
CA GLY A 151 -4.45 8.84 9.24
C GLY A 151 -4.40 7.56 8.42
N GLN A 152 -3.44 6.65 8.70
CA GLN A 152 -3.44 5.32 8.10
C GLN A 152 -4.65 4.51 8.55
N ILE A 153 -5.05 3.50 7.78
CA ILE A 153 -6.32 2.78 7.92
C ILE A 153 -6.10 1.47 8.69
N PRO A 154 -6.50 1.36 9.97
CA PRO A 154 -6.40 0.11 10.71
C PRO A 154 -7.47 -0.88 10.26
N ILE A 155 -7.07 -2.09 9.87
CA ILE A 155 -7.96 -3.18 9.46
C ILE A 155 -7.88 -4.32 10.47
N ASN A 156 -9.03 -4.73 10.98
CA ASN A 156 -9.16 -5.96 11.74
C ASN A 156 -9.49 -7.12 10.79
N ARG A 157 -8.51 -7.96 10.48
CA ARG A 157 -8.69 -9.07 9.53
C ARG A 157 -9.59 -10.19 10.06
N GLY A 158 -9.81 -10.25 11.37
CA GLY A 158 -10.71 -11.22 12.03
C GLY A 158 -12.19 -10.81 12.01
N SER A 159 -12.50 -9.55 11.65
CA SER A 159 -13.86 -9.02 11.64
C SER A 159 -14.17 -8.27 10.35
N THR A 160 -15.05 -8.83 9.53
CA THR A 160 -15.50 -8.20 8.28
C THR A 160 -16.25 -6.90 8.57
N ALA A 161 -17.10 -6.88 9.60
CA ALA A 161 -17.87 -5.69 9.97
C ALA A 161 -16.96 -4.51 10.37
N GLU A 162 -15.97 -4.76 11.25
CA GLU A 162 -15.01 -3.74 11.66
C GLU A 162 -14.14 -3.27 10.48
N SER A 163 -13.76 -4.18 9.57
CA SER A 163 -13.01 -3.83 8.36
C SER A 163 -13.81 -2.91 7.45
N ILE A 164 -15.10 -3.19 7.23
CA ILE A 164 -15.99 -2.34 6.43
C ILE A 164 -16.13 -0.95 7.09
N GLU A 165 -16.32 -0.88 8.39
CA GLU A 165 -16.44 0.39 9.09
C GLU A 165 -15.12 1.20 9.04
N SER A 166 -13.97 0.54 9.13
CA SER A 166 -12.66 1.18 8.95
C SER A 166 -12.51 1.76 7.53
N LEU A 167 -12.94 1.03 6.51
CA LEU A 167 -12.92 1.51 5.12
C LEU A 167 -13.91 2.68 4.91
N ARG A 168 -15.10 2.63 5.49
CA ARG A 168 -16.05 3.76 5.46
C ARG A 168 -15.50 5.02 6.10
N ARG A 169 -14.79 4.88 7.24
CA ARG A 169 -14.09 6.02 7.87
C ARG A 169 -12.97 6.53 6.98
N ALA A 170 -12.22 5.64 6.35
CA ALA A 170 -11.17 6.02 5.40
C ALA A 170 -11.74 6.80 4.21
N ALA A 171 -12.89 6.38 3.64
CA ALA A 171 -13.55 7.09 2.54
C ALA A 171 -13.79 8.57 2.86
N ARG A 172 -14.13 8.91 4.10
CA ARG A 172 -14.32 10.29 4.53
C ARG A 172 -13.03 11.12 4.61
N LEU A 173 -11.88 10.46 4.65
CA LEU A 173 -10.56 11.10 4.69
C LEU A 173 -9.93 11.24 3.31
N LEU A 174 -10.52 10.60 2.30
CA LEU A 174 -10.07 10.71 0.91
C LEU A 174 -10.59 12.00 0.30
N GLY A 175 -9.82 12.54 -0.61
CA GLY A 175 -10.12 13.79 -1.28
C GLY A 175 -8.97 14.79 -1.15
N GLY A 176 -8.98 15.83 -1.98
CA GLY A 176 -7.93 16.85 -1.97
C GLY A 176 -6.51 16.32 -2.21
N GLY A 177 -6.40 15.27 -3.05
CA GLY A 177 -5.13 14.61 -3.39
C GLY A 177 -4.71 13.50 -2.43
N VAL A 178 -5.54 13.15 -1.43
CA VAL A 178 -5.28 12.02 -0.52
C VAL A 178 -5.90 10.75 -1.09
N SER A 179 -5.10 9.73 -1.31
CA SER A 179 -5.48 8.45 -1.93
C SER A 179 -5.44 7.29 -0.92
N ALA A 180 -6.26 6.27 -1.14
CA ALA A 180 -6.18 5.02 -0.39
C ALA A 180 -5.32 3.99 -1.11
N PHE A 181 -4.63 3.14 -0.34
CA PHE A 181 -3.90 2.00 -0.84
C PHE A 181 -4.25 0.74 -0.05
N LEU A 182 -4.68 -0.30 -0.76
CA LEU A 182 -5.13 -1.56 -0.15
C LEU A 182 -4.61 -2.77 -0.93
N PHE A 183 -4.44 -3.86 -0.17
CA PHE A 183 -4.25 -5.18 -0.73
C PHE A 183 -5.57 -5.95 -0.64
N PRO A 184 -6.32 -6.13 -1.74
CA PRO A 184 -7.64 -6.77 -1.69
C PRO A 184 -7.59 -8.24 -1.29
N GLU A 185 -6.45 -8.91 -1.46
CA GLU A 185 -6.19 -10.26 -0.99
C GLU A 185 -6.25 -10.38 0.55
N GLY A 186 -5.91 -9.29 1.27
CA GLY A 186 -5.90 -9.24 2.72
C GLY A 186 -4.78 -10.03 3.40
N THR A 187 -3.95 -10.74 2.63
CA THR A 187 -2.75 -11.45 3.08
C THR A 187 -1.75 -11.51 1.95
N ARG A 188 -0.49 -11.84 2.25
CA ARG A 188 0.54 -12.07 1.24
C ARG A 188 0.39 -13.47 0.66
N THR A 189 0.63 -13.60 -0.63
CA THR A 189 0.78 -14.91 -1.26
C THR A 189 2.06 -15.61 -0.76
N ARG A 190 2.07 -16.94 -0.79
CA ARG A 190 3.24 -17.75 -0.41
C ARG A 190 3.98 -18.29 -1.61
N ASP A 191 3.28 -18.45 -2.73
CA ASP A 191 3.73 -19.11 -3.95
C ASP A 191 3.69 -18.19 -5.18
N GLY A 192 3.31 -16.92 -5.00
CA GLY A 192 3.16 -15.94 -6.07
C GLY A 192 1.78 -15.97 -6.74
N SER A 193 0.91 -16.92 -6.39
CA SER A 193 -0.44 -16.99 -6.95
C SER A 193 -1.33 -15.86 -6.43
N LEU A 194 -2.25 -15.37 -7.26
CA LEU A 194 -3.25 -14.40 -6.85
C LEU A 194 -4.24 -15.03 -5.88
N GLN A 195 -4.37 -14.44 -4.70
CA GLN A 195 -5.32 -14.90 -3.70
C GLN A 195 -6.73 -14.33 -3.96
N PRO A 196 -7.80 -14.97 -3.44
CA PRO A 196 -9.17 -14.48 -3.59
C PRO A 196 -9.32 -13.03 -3.15
N LEU A 197 -9.87 -12.19 -4.02
CA LEU A 197 -10.02 -10.76 -3.80
C LEU A 197 -11.23 -10.44 -2.93
N LYS A 198 -11.03 -9.69 -1.86
CA LYS A 198 -12.10 -9.22 -0.98
C LYS A 198 -12.79 -7.99 -1.56
N LYS A 199 -14.12 -8.00 -1.59
CA LYS A 199 -14.95 -6.94 -2.19
C LYS A 199 -14.81 -5.56 -1.51
N GLY A 200 -14.25 -5.49 -0.29
CA GLY A 200 -14.21 -4.25 0.50
C GLY A 200 -13.43 -3.11 -0.16
N GLY A 201 -12.27 -3.40 -0.78
CA GLY A 201 -11.48 -2.41 -1.48
C GLY A 201 -12.18 -1.81 -2.71
N PHE A 202 -12.87 -2.68 -3.48
CA PHE A 202 -13.63 -2.26 -4.66
C PHE A 202 -14.88 -1.42 -4.34
N ARG A 203 -15.41 -1.52 -3.12
CA ARG A 203 -16.52 -0.68 -2.66
C ARG A 203 -16.07 0.69 -2.14
N LEU A 204 -14.78 0.89 -1.98
CA LEU A 204 -14.20 2.16 -1.57
C LEU A 204 -13.95 3.07 -2.77
N ALA A 205 -13.71 2.47 -3.95
CA ALA A 205 -13.57 3.15 -5.23
C ALA A 205 -14.92 3.61 -5.78
#